data_3c58f333f75d9324aefe8e2431629713
#
_entry.id   3c58f333f75d9324aefe8e2431629713
#
_cell.length_a   1.000
_cell.length_b   1.000
_cell.length_c   1.000
_cell.angle_alpha   90.00
_cell.angle_beta   90.00
_cell.angle_gamma   90.00
#
_symmetry.space_group_name_H-M   'P 1'
#
loop_
_entity.id
_entity.type
_entity.pdbx_description
1 polymer ?
#
loop_
_entity_poly.entity_id
_entity_poly.type
_entity_poly.pdbx_seq_one_letter_code
_entity_poly.pdbx_strand_id
1 'polypeptide(L)'
;KQHIVDTAHGKIEIYRKGGGKGANVLFLHGTGGNAVTNWTTILHNLDLKTDWQCICPNLPGSGRTPVKENLSIQGLSELIIALLDELKIEKTHIVGFSLGAALALYMAGNYTKRFLSVVSIGGFIDSKSPRTQLILDLWQQALEVDIHIASRILLLALFSPQFLLQFDQKSLTRLLSTFEKSINWQGMKVQIQLDKNIDIQSALPGIKQPVLLITGKMDEIIPYESATQLYHHIPQSNLIRLSTGHYTIAEEPEEISDLLVSFIKNR
;
A
#
# COMPACT_ATOMS: atom_id res chain seq x y z
N LYS A 1 -0.27 13.74 13.19
CA LYS A 1 0.56 14.93 12.82
C LYS A 1 1.36 14.61 11.56
N GLN A 2 1.45 15.58 10.63
CA GLN A 2 2.28 15.48 9.43
C GLN A 2 3.56 16.31 9.61
N HIS A 3 4.71 15.73 9.27
CA HIS A 3 6.00 16.43 9.23
C HIS A 3 6.96 15.75 8.25
N ILE A 4 8.01 16.46 7.89
CA ILE A 4 9.07 15.94 7.01
C ILE A 4 10.23 15.48 7.89
N VAL A 5 10.76 14.30 7.56
CA VAL A 5 11.96 13.73 8.18
C VAL A 5 13.07 13.74 7.13
N ASP A 6 14.22 14.27 7.50
CA ASP A 6 15.44 14.17 6.71
C ASP A 6 16.14 12.84 7.03
N THR A 7 16.43 12.06 6.01
CA THR A 7 17.12 10.77 6.12
C THR A 7 18.38 10.76 5.27
N ALA A 8 19.23 9.77 5.46
CA ALA A 8 20.42 9.57 4.63
C ALA A 8 20.09 9.34 3.13
N HIS A 9 18.85 8.93 2.83
CA HIS A 9 18.37 8.64 1.45
C HIS A 9 17.42 9.70 0.88
N GLY A 10 17.19 10.80 1.61
CA GLY A 10 16.39 11.93 1.18
C GLY A 10 15.29 12.30 2.17
N LYS A 11 14.52 13.35 1.81
CA LYS A 11 13.41 13.84 2.61
C LYS A 11 12.17 12.99 2.38
N ILE A 12 11.47 12.66 3.47
CA ILE A 12 10.23 11.90 3.43
C ILE A 12 9.18 12.53 4.36
N GLU A 13 8.00 12.79 3.82
CA GLU A 13 6.88 13.22 4.64
C GLU A 13 6.26 12.01 5.32
N ILE A 14 5.96 12.15 6.60
CA ILE A 14 5.24 11.13 7.36
C ILE A 14 3.98 11.68 8.01
N TYR A 15 2.97 10.85 8.11
CA TYR A 15 1.82 11.05 8.97
C TYR A 15 1.95 10.10 10.18
N ARG A 16 1.86 10.65 11.39
CA ARG A 16 1.88 9.85 12.63
C ARG A 16 0.56 9.97 13.36
N LYS A 17 0.01 8.84 13.79
CA LYS A 17 -1.16 8.76 14.66
C LYS A 17 -0.90 7.79 15.82
N GLY A 18 -1.56 8.06 16.94
CA GLY A 18 -1.28 7.41 18.23
C GLY A 18 -0.23 8.18 19.04
N GLY A 19 -0.23 7.98 20.32
CA GLY A 19 0.68 8.63 21.28
C GLY A 19 0.89 7.73 22.50
N GLY A 20 0.37 6.49 22.42
CA GLY A 20 0.47 5.49 23.45
C GLY A 20 1.85 4.83 23.53
N LYS A 21 1.93 3.80 24.37
CA LYS A 21 3.11 2.94 24.53
C LYS A 21 2.96 1.61 23.77
N GLY A 22 1.94 1.49 22.91
CA GLY A 22 1.65 0.29 22.15
C GLY A 22 2.63 0.03 21.01
N ALA A 23 2.35 -1.01 20.23
CA ALA A 23 3.20 -1.45 19.14
C ALA A 23 3.42 -0.37 18.08
N ASN A 24 4.62 -0.30 17.52
CA ASN A 24 4.88 0.45 16.31
C ASN A 24 4.32 -0.30 15.10
N VAL A 25 3.57 0.40 14.24
CA VAL A 25 3.02 -0.16 13.00
C VAL A 25 3.32 0.79 11.85
N LEU A 26 4.06 0.32 10.87
CA LEU A 26 4.42 1.03 9.65
C LEU A 26 3.38 0.72 8.57
N PHE A 27 2.81 1.76 7.95
CA PHE A 27 1.81 1.64 6.89
C PHE A 27 2.33 2.19 5.57
N LEU A 28 2.42 1.35 4.55
CA LEU A 28 2.91 1.71 3.21
C LEU A 28 1.76 1.76 2.21
N HIS A 29 1.54 2.92 1.60
CA HIS A 29 0.45 3.14 0.64
C HIS A 29 0.74 2.57 -0.75
N GLY A 30 -0.30 2.43 -1.58
CA GLY A 30 -0.23 2.01 -2.99
C GLY A 30 0.13 3.14 -3.95
N THR A 31 0.33 2.78 -5.22
CA THR A 31 0.65 3.67 -6.34
C THR A 31 -0.39 4.79 -6.48
N GLY A 32 0.07 6.03 -6.63
CA GLY A 32 -0.78 7.22 -6.71
C GLY A 32 -1.44 7.62 -5.38
N GLY A 33 -1.37 6.76 -4.35
CA GLY A 33 -1.90 7.05 -3.01
C GLY A 33 -0.99 7.92 -2.16
N ASN A 34 -1.41 8.13 -0.94
CA ASN A 34 -0.63 8.78 0.11
C ASN A 34 -1.13 8.34 1.50
N ALA A 35 -0.41 8.74 2.54
CA ALA A 35 -0.74 8.39 3.93
C ALA A 35 -2.17 8.74 4.32
N VAL A 36 -2.71 9.85 3.82
CA VAL A 36 -4.07 10.31 4.14
C VAL A 36 -5.12 9.51 3.38
N THR A 37 -4.98 9.41 2.05
CA THR A 37 -5.99 8.76 1.20
C THR A 37 -6.12 7.26 1.45
N ASN A 38 -5.02 6.59 1.76
CA ASN A 38 -5.07 5.14 2.00
C ASN A 38 -5.41 4.80 3.47
N TRP A 39 -4.95 5.58 4.43
CA TRP A 39 -4.93 5.08 5.81
C TRP A 39 -5.81 5.83 6.80
N THR A 40 -6.37 7.01 6.47
CA THR A 40 -7.10 7.84 7.47
C THR A 40 -8.25 7.08 8.12
N THR A 41 -9.09 6.40 7.36
CA THR A 41 -10.24 5.64 7.90
C THR A 41 -9.77 4.46 8.73
N ILE A 42 -8.80 3.69 8.23
CA ILE A 42 -8.17 2.57 8.99
C ILE A 42 -7.58 3.08 10.30
N LEU A 43 -6.80 4.15 10.26
CA LEU A 43 -6.16 4.72 11.45
C LEU A 43 -7.19 5.27 12.46
N HIS A 44 -8.32 5.80 12.00
CA HIS A 44 -9.40 6.19 12.90
C HIS A 44 -9.99 4.99 13.63
N ASN A 45 -10.30 3.91 12.91
CA ASN A 45 -10.82 2.69 13.50
C ASN A 45 -9.83 2.03 14.47
N LEU A 46 -8.52 2.03 14.13
CA LEU A 46 -7.47 1.49 15.00
C LEU A 46 -7.28 2.32 16.27
N ASP A 47 -7.40 3.63 16.21
CA ASP A 47 -7.28 4.53 17.36
C ASP A 47 -8.37 4.28 18.42
N LEU A 48 -9.55 3.82 17.97
CA LEU A 48 -10.66 3.42 18.85
C LEU A 48 -10.45 2.04 19.52
N LYS A 49 -9.55 1.21 18.96
CA LYS A 49 -9.38 -0.20 19.33
C LYS A 49 -8.01 -0.52 19.95
N THR A 50 -7.02 0.38 19.77
CA THR A 50 -5.61 0.13 20.13
C THR A 50 -4.91 1.39 20.60
N ASP A 51 -3.76 1.21 21.25
CA ASP A 51 -2.81 2.26 21.65
C ASP A 51 -1.56 2.29 20.74
N TRP A 52 -1.65 1.78 19.52
CA TRP A 52 -0.53 1.67 18.59
C TRP A 52 0.03 3.01 18.15
N GLN A 53 1.32 2.99 17.83
CA GLN A 53 2.01 4.08 17.17
C GLN A 53 2.08 3.83 15.67
N CYS A 54 1.18 4.44 14.92
CA CYS A 54 1.08 4.28 13.46
C CYS A 54 1.97 5.30 12.76
N ILE A 55 2.83 4.83 11.86
CA ILE A 55 3.72 5.61 11.02
C ILE A 55 3.36 5.36 9.57
N CYS A 56 2.96 6.41 8.85
CA CYS A 56 2.53 6.31 7.46
C CYS A 56 3.39 7.28 6.63
N PRO A 57 4.49 6.82 6.04
CA PRO A 57 5.30 7.62 5.13
C PRO A 57 4.55 7.84 3.79
N ASN A 58 4.76 9.00 3.20
CA ASN A 58 4.46 9.25 1.80
C ASN A 58 5.65 8.81 0.95
N LEU A 59 5.47 7.84 0.08
CA LEU A 59 6.51 7.39 -0.84
C LEU A 59 6.90 8.53 -1.81
N PRO A 60 8.11 8.51 -2.40
CA PRO A 60 8.53 9.53 -3.35
C PRO A 60 7.49 9.79 -4.45
N GLY A 61 7.14 11.07 -4.62
CA GLY A 61 6.07 11.49 -5.51
C GLY A 61 4.68 11.53 -4.89
N SER A 62 4.53 11.25 -3.58
CA SER A 62 3.25 11.36 -2.87
C SER A 62 3.31 12.40 -1.76
N GLY A 63 2.19 13.08 -1.50
CA GLY A 63 2.14 14.16 -0.51
C GLY A 63 3.20 15.23 -0.78
N ARG A 64 4.00 15.56 0.23
CA ARG A 64 5.13 16.49 0.14
C ARG A 64 6.50 15.79 0.00
N THR A 65 6.53 14.47 -0.12
CA THR A 65 7.78 13.76 -0.43
C THR A 65 8.17 14.05 -1.88
N PRO A 66 9.38 14.55 -2.13
CA PRO A 66 9.78 14.90 -3.49
C PRO A 66 9.66 13.74 -4.48
N VAL A 67 9.33 14.04 -5.73
CA VAL A 67 9.42 13.08 -6.82
C VAL A 67 10.89 12.69 -7.00
N LYS A 68 11.14 11.41 -7.15
CA LYS A 68 12.47 10.87 -7.44
C LYS A 68 12.38 10.05 -8.72
N GLU A 69 13.17 10.40 -9.71
CA GLU A 69 13.27 9.60 -10.93
C GLU A 69 13.97 8.26 -10.65
N ASN A 70 13.74 7.28 -11.51
CA ASN A 70 14.36 5.95 -11.42
C ASN A 70 14.15 5.26 -10.06
N LEU A 71 12.90 5.25 -9.58
CA LEU A 71 12.54 4.51 -8.38
C LEU A 71 12.82 3.02 -8.56
N SER A 72 13.33 2.40 -7.50
CA SER A 72 13.45 0.95 -7.39
C SER A 72 12.91 0.48 -6.04
N ILE A 73 12.46 -0.76 -5.98
CA ILE A 73 11.96 -1.34 -4.73
C ILE A 73 13.06 -1.39 -3.66
N GLN A 74 14.30 -1.62 -4.08
CA GLN A 74 15.46 -1.55 -3.20
C GLN A 74 15.66 -0.12 -2.66
N GLY A 75 15.68 0.90 -3.52
CA GLY A 75 15.87 2.30 -3.08
C GLY A 75 14.73 2.80 -2.19
N LEU A 76 13.49 2.35 -2.43
CA LEU A 76 12.37 2.63 -1.52
C LEU A 76 12.59 1.95 -0.16
N SER A 77 13.04 0.70 -0.14
CA SER A 77 13.30 -0.01 1.12
C SER A 77 14.41 0.65 1.93
N GLU A 78 15.49 1.07 1.29
CA GLU A 78 16.60 1.82 1.93
C GLU A 78 16.11 3.14 2.54
N LEU A 79 15.27 3.89 1.83
CA LEU A 79 14.66 5.12 2.34
C LEU A 79 13.77 4.85 3.57
N ILE A 80 12.96 3.80 3.55
CA ILE A 80 12.08 3.46 4.69
C ILE A 80 12.89 2.93 5.88
N ILE A 81 13.96 2.16 5.66
CA ILE A 81 14.85 1.72 6.75
C ILE A 81 15.53 2.93 7.39
N ALA A 82 16.07 3.86 6.58
CA ALA A 82 16.67 5.09 7.09
C ALA A 82 15.65 5.94 7.87
N LEU A 83 14.39 6.00 7.43
CA LEU A 83 13.31 6.64 8.19
C LEU A 83 13.12 5.99 9.56
N LEU A 84 13.07 4.66 9.63
CA LEU A 84 12.92 3.95 10.91
C LEU A 84 14.11 4.21 11.84
N ASP A 85 15.32 4.32 11.30
CA ASP A 85 16.54 4.63 12.07
C ASP A 85 16.48 6.05 12.64
N GLU A 86 16.11 7.06 11.84
CA GLU A 86 15.90 8.45 12.31
C GLU A 86 14.81 8.55 13.39
N LEU A 87 13.79 7.72 13.29
CA LEU A 87 12.72 7.63 14.30
C LEU A 87 13.10 6.78 15.51
N LYS A 88 14.29 6.15 15.52
CA LYS A 88 14.79 5.24 16.57
C LYS A 88 13.86 4.05 16.80
N ILE A 89 13.27 3.52 15.71
CA ILE A 89 12.40 2.36 15.73
C ILE A 89 13.21 1.14 15.30
N GLU A 90 13.58 0.31 16.25
CA GLU A 90 14.36 -0.90 15.98
C GLU A 90 13.52 -1.99 15.31
N LYS A 91 12.28 -2.18 15.79
CA LYS A 91 11.34 -3.18 15.26
C LYS A 91 9.94 -2.60 15.13
N THR A 92 9.22 -3.05 14.10
CA THR A 92 7.84 -2.63 13.84
C THR A 92 7.06 -3.75 13.15
N HIS A 93 5.74 -3.74 13.27
CA HIS A 93 4.87 -4.44 12.32
C HIS A 93 4.80 -3.63 11.03
N ILE A 94 4.62 -4.30 9.88
CA ILE A 94 4.53 -3.61 8.60
C ILE A 94 3.24 -4.01 7.88
N VAL A 95 2.50 -3.02 7.43
CA VAL A 95 1.25 -3.15 6.67
C VAL A 95 1.45 -2.44 5.34
N GLY A 96 1.25 -3.13 4.24
CA GLY A 96 1.36 -2.54 2.90
C GLY A 96 0.11 -2.77 2.08
N PHE A 97 -0.20 -1.81 1.21
CA PHE A 97 -1.26 -1.91 0.23
C PHE A 97 -0.70 -1.78 -1.18
N SER A 98 -1.03 -2.73 -2.09
CA SER A 98 -0.63 -2.71 -3.51
C SER A 98 0.91 -2.60 -3.67
N LEU A 99 1.45 -1.54 -4.27
CA LEU A 99 2.90 -1.24 -4.29
C LEU A 99 3.51 -1.33 -2.88
N GLY A 100 2.84 -0.72 -1.89
CA GLY A 100 3.26 -0.80 -0.50
C GLY A 100 3.29 -2.23 0.05
N ALA A 101 2.42 -3.12 -0.44
CA ALA A 101 2.40 -4.53 -0.06
C ALA A 101 3.59 -5.30 -0.66
N ALA A 102 3.92 -5.07 -1.92
CA ALA A 102 5.12 -5.63 -2.54
C ALA A 102 6.39 -5.13 -1.83
N LEU A 103 6.44 -3.83 -1.51
CA LEU A 103 7.54 -3.24 -0.73
C LEU A 103 7.65 -3.85 0.66
N ALA A 104 6.53 -4.05 1.37
CA ALA A 104 6.52 -4.65 2.70
C ALA A 104 7.07 -6.08 2.69
N LEU A 105 6.67 -6.89 1.71
CA LEU A 105 7.18 -8.26 1.52
C LEU A 105 8.68 -8.25 1.16
N TYR A 106 9.11 -7.38 0.25
CA TYR A 106 10.52 -7.22 -0.10
C TYR A 106 11.37 -6.85 1.12
N MET A 107 10.90 -5.88 1.91
CA MET A 107 11.58 -5.44 3.13
C MET A 107 11.66 -6.55 4.18
N ALA A 108 10.57 -7.29 4.39
CA ALA A 108 10.54 -8.39 5.34
C ALA A 108 11.54 -9.51 4.99
N GLY A 109 11.75 -9.77 3.70
CA GLY A 109 12.73 -10.75 3.25
C GLY A 109 14.17 -10.31 3.39
N ASN A 110 14.45 -9.02 3.15
CA ASN A 110 15.82 -8.49 3.15
C ASN A 110 16.26 -7.88 4.50
N TYR A 111 15.32 -7.39 5.31
CA TYR A 111 15.58 -6.75 6.61
C TYR A 111 14.86 -7.50 7.74
N THR A 112 15.02 -8.82 7.77
CA THR A 112 14.23 -9.75 8.61
C THR A 112 14.15 -9.39 10.09
N LYS A 113 15.22 -8.78 10.64
CA LYS A 113 15.31 -8.41 12.06
C LYS A 113 14.51 -7.15 12.42
N ARG A 114 14.07 -6.38 11.41
CA ARG A 114 13.37 -5.09 11.59
C ARG A 114 11.85 -5.25 11.73
N PHE A 115 11.31 -6.39 11.30
CA PHE A 115 9.86 -6.58 11.25
C PHE A 115 9.40 -7.74 12.13
N LEU A 116 8.33 -7.49 12.90
CA LEU A 116 7.69 -8.45 13.79
C LEU A 116 6.67 -9.30 13.05
N SER A 117 5.89 -8.69 12.18
CA SER A 117 4.92 -9.34 11.30
C SER A 117 4.68 -8.50 10.05
N VAL A 118 4.08 -9.09 9.03
CA VAL A 118 3.76 -8.46 7.74
C VAL A 118 2.29 -8.63 7.42
N VAL A 119 1.63 -7.55 7.01
CA VAL A 119 0.31 -7.61 6.38
C VAL A 119 0.43 -7.06 4.95
N SER A 120 0.08 -7.88 3.99
CA SER A 120 0.11 -7.57 2.56
C SER A 120 -1.32 -7.54 2.03
N ILE A 121 -1.81 -6.37 1.64
CA ILE A 121 -3.16 -6.15 1.11
C ILE A 121 -3.04 -5.86 -0.39
N GLY A 122 -3.60 -6.72 -1.24
CA GLY A 122 -3.49 -6.60 -2.69
C GLY A 122 -2.03 -6.70 -3.18
N GLY A 123 -1.21 -7.52 -2.51
CA GLY A 123 0.21 -7.70 -2.84
C GLY A 123 0.43 -8.70 -3.97
N PHE A 124 1.62 -8.63 -4.59
CA PHE A 124 2.03 -9.45 -5.72
C PHE A 124 3.54 -9.73 -5.69
N ILE A 125 3.96 -10.78 -6.40
CA ILE A 125 5.37 -11.17 -6.49
C ILE A 125 6.10 -10.37 -7.55
N ASP A 126 5.50 -10.25 -8.73
CA ASP A 126 6.08 -9.53 -9.86
C ASP A 126 4.98 -8.95 -10.77
N SER A 127 5.38 -8.11 -11.70
CA SER A 127 4.50 -7.47 -12.69
C SER A 127 4.64 -8.07 -14.09
N LYS A 128 5.17 -9.29 -14.21
CA LYS A 128 5.51 -9.89 -15.52
C LYS A 128 4.30 -10.40 -16.31
N SER A 129 3.13 -10.54 -15.66
CA SER A 129 1.96 -11.04 -16.38
C SER A 129 1.56 -10.07 -17.50
N PRO A 130 1.19 -10.56 -18.69
CA PRO A 130 0.74 -9.69 -19.80
C PRO A 130 -0.45 -8.80 -19.40
N ARG A 131 -1.35 -9.31 -18.54
CA ARG A 131 -2.49 -8.55 -18.04
C ARG A 131 -2.06 -7.38 -17.16
N THR A 132 -1.13 -7.61 -16.23
CA THR A 132 -0.59 -6.56 -15.36
C THR A 132 0.13 -5.49 -16.18
N GLN A 133 0.95 -5.89 -17.15
CA GLN A 133 1.61 -4.95 -18.05
C GLN A 133 0.60 -4.13 -18.85
N LEU A 134 -0.46 -4.74 -19.37
CA LEU A 134 -1.49 -4.07 -20.15
C LEU A 134 -2.20 -2.99 -19.32
N ILE A 135 -2.58 -3.26 -18.07
CA ILE A 135 -3.27 -2.27 -17.23
C ILE A 135 -2.34 -1.11 -16.82
N LEU A 136 -1.07 -1.39 -16.54
CA LEU A 136 -0.08 -0.36 -16.22
C LEU A 136 0.24 0.52 -17.43
N ASP A 137 0.31 -0.07 -18.64
CA ASP A 137 0.46 0.67 -19.90
C ASP A 137 -0.76 1.55 -20.17
N LEU A 138 -1.97 1.02 -19.96
CA LEU A 138 -3.22 1.78 -20.11
C LEU A 138 -3.25 3.00 -19.17
N TRP A 139 -2.85 2.82 -17.90
CA TRP A 139 -2.81 3.93 -16.95
C TRP A 139 -1.79 4.99 -17.37
N GLN A 140 -0.60 4.56 -17.79
CA GLN A 140 0.44 5.47 -18.26
C GLN A 140 -0.04 6.29 -19.47
N GLN A 141 -0.60 5.62 -20.48
CA GLN A 141 -1.12 6.27 -21.67
C GLN A 141 -2.29 7.21 -21.36
N ALA A 142 -3.23 6.79 -20.51
CA ALA A 142 -4.36 7.62 -20.11
C ALA A 142 -3.89 8.91 -19.40
N LEU A 143 -2.86 8.83 -18.56
CA LEU A 143 -2.27 9.99 -17.89
C LEU A 143 -1.58 10.98 -18.85
N GLU A 144 -1.14 10.52 -20.02
CA GLU A 144 -0.55 11.38 -21.04
C GLU A 144 -1.63 12.11 -21.87
N VAL A 145 -2.82 11.52 -21.97
CA VAL A 145 -3.94 12.08 -22.76
C VAL A 145 -4.75 13.04 -21.91
N ASP A 146 -5.32 12.58 -20.79
CA ASP A 146 -6.22 13.37 -19.96
C ASP A 146 -6.38 12.73 -18.56
N ILE A 147 -6.12 13.52 -17.51
CA ILE A 147 -6.25 13.06 -16.12
C ILE A 147 -7.69 12.68 -15.74
N HIS A 148 -8.70 13.30 -16.39
CA HIS A 148 -10.10 12.95 -16.14
C HIS A 148 -10.47 11.60 -16.75
N ILE A 149 -9.86 11.22 -17.86
CA ILE A 149 -10.00 9.87 -18.44
C ILE A 149 -9.27 8.87 -17.55
N ALA A 150 -8.01 9.19 -17.17
CA ALA A 150 -7.20 8.33 -16.32
C ALA A 150 -7.87 8.03 -14.98
N SER A 151 -8.43 9.05 -14.31
CA SER A 151 -9.11 8.88 -13.03
C SER A 151 -10.36 7.99 -13.11
N ARG A 152 -11.12 8.06 -14.22
CA ARG A 152 -12.26 7.17 -14.42
C ARG A 152 -11.84 5.72 -14.62
N ILE A 153 -10.81 5.49 -15.43
CA ILE A 153 -10.25 4.16 -15.66
C ILE A 153 -9.72 3.58 -14.34
N LEU A 154 -8.97 4.38 -13.58
CA LEU A 154 -8.46 3.98 -12.27
C LEU A 154 -9.59 3.63 -11.29
N LEU A 155 -10.61 4.47 -11.21
CA LEU A 155 -11.73 4.28 -10.29
C LEU A 155 -12.50 2.98 -10.59
N LEU A 156 -12.74 2.69 -11.88
CA LEU A 156 -13.38 1.45 -12.32
C LEU A 156 -12.51 0.21 -12.05
N ALA A 157 -11.19 0.32 -12.10
CA ALA A 157 -10.28 -0.79 -11.82
C ALA A 157 -10.04 -1.00 -10.32
N LEU A 158 -10.07 0.07 -9.52
CA LEU A 158 -9.81 0.02 -8.07
C LEU A 158 -10.99 -0.55 -7.29
N PHE A 159 -12.21 -0.16 -7.61
CA PHE A 159 -13.40 -0.50 -6.84
C PHE A 159 -14.20 -1.64 -7.46
N SER A 160 -14.82 -2.45 -6.60
CA SER A 160 -15.77 -3.46 -7.06
C SER A 160 -17.01 -2.81 -7.69
N PRO A 161 -17.67 -3.47 -8.65
CA PRO A 161 -18.96 -3.00 -9.19
C PRO A 161 -20.01 -2.78 -8.09
N GLN A 162 -20.07 -3.65 -7.09
CA GLN A 162 -21.01 -3.57 -5.98
C GLN A 162 -20.78 -2.31 -5.14
N PHE A 163 -19.54 -1.93 -4.91
CA PHE A 163 -19.22 -0.70 -4.20
C PHE A 163 -19.65 0.53 -4.99
N LEU A 164 -19.34 0.58 -6.29
CA LEU A 164 -19.70 1.71 -7.14
C LEU A 164 -21.21 1.87 -7.34
N LEU A 165 -21.98 0.79 -7.33
CA LEU A 165 -23.46 0.82 -7.43
C LEU A 165 -24.14 1.47 -6.22
N GLN A 166 -23.44 1.68 -5.10
CA GLN A 166 -23.97 2.38 -3.94
C GLN A 166 -24.05 3.91 -4.11
N PHE A 167 -23.40 4.45 -5.14
CA PHE A 167 -23.31 5.89 -5.38
C PHE A 167 -24.39 6.33 -6.38
N ASP A 168 -25.06 7.45 -6.05
CA ASP A 168 -25.81 8.21 -7.04
C ASP A 168 -24.85 9.07 -7.90
N GLN A 169 -25.35 9.67 -8.97
CA GLN A 169 -24.56 10.46 -9.89
C GLN A 169 -23.83 11.63 -9.18
N LYS A 170 -24.44 12.25 -8.17
CA LYS A 170 -23.87 13.38 -7.44
C LYS A 170 -22.72 12.96 -6.53
N SER A 171 -22.90 11.89 -5.78
CA SER A 171 -21.88 11.33 -4.89
C SER A 171 -20.73 10.71 -5.67
N LEU A 172 -20.98 10.05 -6.79
CA LEU A 172 -19.94 9.55 -7.70
C LEU A 172 -19.08 10.69 -8.28
N THR A 173 -19.73 11.78 -8.74
CA THR A 173 -19.01 12.97 -9.22
C THR A 173 -18.13 13.58 -8.13
N ARG A 174 -18.61 13.60 -6.87
CA ARG A 174 -17.82 14.08 -5.73
C ARG A 174 -16.64 13.15 -5.43
N LEU A 175 -16.86 11.84 -5.43
CA LEU A 175 -15.80 10.84 -5.25
C LEU A 175 -14.71 11.05 -6.29
N LEU A 176 -15.07 11.13 -7.57
CA LEU A 176 -14.15 11.34 -8.69
C LEU A 176 -13.33 12.64 -8.52
N SER A 177 -13.99 13.76 -8.22
CA SER A 177 -13.31 15.04 -8.00
C SER A 177 -12.35 15.00 -6.80
N THR A 178 -12.72 14.31 -5.72
CA THR A 178 -11.85 14.14 -4.54
C THR A 178 -10.64 13.30 -4.91
N PHE A 179 -10.85 12.19 -5.61
CA PHE A 179 -9.81 11.30 -6.09
C PHE A 179 -8.80 12.05 -6.99
N GLU A 180 -9.28 12.78 -7.99
CA GLU A 180 -8.45 13.58 -8.89
C GLU A 180 -7.56 14.59 -8.16
N LYS A 181 -8.10 15.28 -7.16
CA LYS A 181 -7.38 16.30 -6.38
C LYS A 181 -6.38 15.72 -5.38
N SER A 182 -6.55 14.46 -5.00
CA SER A 182 -5.72 13.82 -3.98
C SER A 182 -4.43 13.21 -4.53
N ILE A 183 -4.35 13.00 -5.84
CA ILE A 183 -3.23 12.35 -6.51
C ILE A 183 -2.19 13.38 -6.98
N ASN A 184 -0.94 13.13 -6.69
CA ASN A 184 0.17 13.76 -7.39
C ASN A 184 0.43 12.98 -8.70
N TRP A 185 -0.12 13.45 -9.80
CA TRP A 185 -0.06 12.77 -11.09
C TRP A 185 1.35 12.58 -11.63
N GLN A 186 2.25 13.53 -11.37
CA GLN A 186 3.66 13.39 -11.75
C GLN A 186 4.34 12.28 -10.95
N GLY A 187 4.10 12.24 -9.65
CA GLY A 187 4.61 11.18 -8.79
C GLY A 187 4.04 9.81 -9.16
N MET A 188 2.74 9.76 -9.47
CA MET A 188 2.09 8.53 -9.91
C MET A 188 2.71 7.97 -11.20
N LYS A 189 3.07 8.80 -12.18
CA LYS A 189 3.76 8.36 -13.41
C LYS A 189 5.06 7.62 -13.08
N VAL A 190 5.86 8.15 -12.16
CA VAL A 190 7.13 7.52 -11.74
C VAL A 190 6.87 6.21 -10.98
N GLN A 191 5.86 6.18 -10.13
CA GLN A 191 5.47 4.97 -9.40
C GLN A 191 4.94 3.87 -10.34
N ILE A 192 4.19 4.21 -11.39
CA ILE A 192 3.78 3.23 -12.42
C ILE A 192 5.01 2.63 -13.13
N GLN A 193 6.04 3.43 -13.43
CA GLN A 193 7.27 2.90 -14.00
C GLN A 193 7.98 1.92 -13.06
N LEU A 194 7.96 2.19 -11.76
CA LEU A 194 8.44 1.23 -10.77
C LEU A 194 7.59 -0.04 -10.79
N ASP A 195 6.24 0.09 -10.74
CA ASP A 195 5.33 -1.06 -10.72
C ASP A 195 5.57 -2.02 -11.88
N LYS A 196 5.82 -1.49 -13.08
CA LYS A 196 6.12 -2.30 -14.29
C LYS A 196 7.37 -3.17 -14.16
N ASN A 197 8.26 -2.84 -13.25
CA ASN A 197 9.56 -3.50 -13.07
C ASN A 197 9.68 -4.24 -11.72
N ILE A 198 8.61 -4.35 -10.96
CA ILE A 198 8.64 -5.08 -9.68
C ILE A 198 8.88 -6.56 -9.91
N ASP A 199 9.86 -7.09 -9.19
CA ASP A 199 10.13 -8.50 -8.99
C ASP A 199 10.73 -8.70 -7.59
N ILE A 200 9.96 -9.27 -6.68
CA ILE A 200 10.39 -9.54 -5.29
C ILE A 200 10.63 -11.02 -5.03
N GLN A 201 10.63 -11.87 -6.04
CA GLN A 201 10.72 -13.32 -5.89
C GLN A 201 11.94 -13.76 -5.06
N SER A 202 13.09 -13.12 -5.29
CA SER A 202 14.33 -13.41 -4.56
C SER A 202 14.27 -13.09 -3.07
N ALA A 203 13.39 -12.19 -2.63
CA ALA A 203 13.24 -11.82 -1.23
C ALA A 203 12.35 -12.79 -0.44
N LEU A 204 11.41 -13.48 -1.09
CA LEU A 204 10.40 -14.31 -0.41
C LEU A 204 10.98 -15.39 0.50
N PRO A 205 12.06 -16.13 0.12
CA PRO A 205 12.66 -17.15 1.00
C PRO A 205 13.24 -16.59 2.31
N GLY A 206 13.56 -15.29 2.32
CA GLY A 206 14.05 -14.57 3.50
C GLY A 206 12.98 -14.23 4.53
N ILE A 207 11.70 -14.24 4.17
CA ILE A 207 10.59 -13.90 5.07
C ILE A 207 10.44 -15.01 6.12
N LYS A 208 10.65 -14.65 7.39
CA LYS A 208 10.52 -15.58 8.54
C LYS A 208 9.40 -15.17 9.49
N GLN A 209 8.93 -13.95 9.35
CA GLN A 209 7.88 -13.38 10.17
C GLN A 209 6.52 -13.98 9.80
N PRO A 210 5.54 -14.00 10.71
CA PRO A 210 4.15 -14.27 10.38
C PRO A 210 3.65 -13.28 9.32
N VAL A 211 2.92 -13.78 8.31
CA VAL A 211 2.37 -12.98 7.22
C VAL A 211 0.86 -13.15 7.14
N LEU A 212 0.14 -12.05 7.00
CA LEU A 212 -1.27 -12.02 6.63
C LEU A 212 -1.40 -11.47 5.21
N LEU A 213 -1.94 -12.27 4.31
CA LEU A 213 -2.26 -11.90 2.94
C LEU A 213 -3.76 -11.60 2.86
N ILE A 214 -4.12 -10.42 2.36
CA ILE A 214 -5.50 -10.02 2.13
C ILE A 214 -5.67 -9.63 0.67
N THR A 215 -6.73 -10.14 0.02
CA THR A 215 -7.01 -9.86 -1.39
C THR A 215 -8.50 -9.70 -1.63
N GLY A 216 -8.87 -8.86 -2.59
CA GLY A 216 -10.23 -8.73 -3.11
C GLY A 216 -10.53 -9.82 -4.13
N LYS A 217 -11.73 -10.43 -4.05
CA LYS A 217 -12.17 -11.42 -5.04
C LYS A 217 -12.44 -10.81 -6.42
N MET A 218 -12.73 -9.50 -6.46
CA MET A 218 -13.04 -8.74 -7.67
C MET A 218 -11.91 -7.74 -7.99
N ASP A 219 -10.68 -8.07 -7.58
CA ASP A 219 -9.51 -7.26 -7.88
C ASP A 219 -9.14 -7.38 -9.37
N GLU A 220 -9.37 -6.28 -10.11
CA GLU A 220 -9.09 -6.21 -11.54
C GLU A 220 -7.66 -5.76 -11.86
N ILE A 221 -6.89 -5.35 -10.84
CA ILE A 221 -5.51 -4.89 -10.99
C ILE A 221 -4.53 -6.02 -10.67
N ILE A 222 -4.64 -6.57 -9.47
CA ILE A 222 -3.84 -7.68 -9.00
C ILE A 222 -4.73 -8.91 -8.86
N PRO A 223 -4.72 -9.82 -9.83
CA PRO A 223 -5.58 -11.00 -9.80
C PRO A 223 -5.36 -11.80 -8.53
N TYR A 224 -6.43 -12.39 -8.03
CA TYR A 224 -6.46 -13.23 -6.85
C TYR A 224 -5.39 -14.34 -6.87
N GLU A 225 -5.03 -14.83 -8.04
CA GLU A 225 -3.96 -15.82 -8.26
C GLU A 225 -2.60 -15.35 -7.74
N SER A 226 -2.34 -14.02 -7.78
CA SER A 226 -1.11 -13.44 -7.22
C SER A 226 -1.01 -13.63 -5.71
N ALA A 227 -2.12 -13.46 -4.99
CA ALA A 227 -2.19 -13.73 -3.55
C ALA A 227 -2.03 -15.23 -3.25
N THR A 228 -2.57 -16.11 -4.12
CA THR A 228 -2.41 -17.56 -4.01
C THR A 228 -0.94 -17.96 -4.24
N GLN A 229 -0.26 -17.35 -5.20
CA GLN A 229 1.17 -17.57 -5.41
C GLN A 229 1.99 -17.16 -4.18
N LEU A 230 1.72 -15.96 -3.61
CA LEU A 230 2.36 -15.53 -2.36
C LEU A 230 2.14 -16.54 -1.23
N TYR A 231 0.91 -17.03 -1.07
CA TYR A 231 0.57 -18.01 -0.04
C TYR A 231 1.39 -19.30 -0.18
N HIS A 232 1.63 -19.77 -1.41
CA HIS A 232 2.46 -20.95 -1.66
C HIS A 232 3.96 -20.70 -1.43
N HIS A 233 4.45 -19.48 -1.66
CA HIS A 233 5.86 -19.13 -1.47
C HIS A 233 6.21 -18.75 -0.04
N ILE A 234 5.23 -18.45 0.81
CA ILE A 234 5.42 -18.00 2.20
C ILE A 234 4.69 -18.95 3.14
N PRO A 235 5.33 -20.08 3.56
CA PRO A 235 4.64 -21.14 4.30
C PRO A 235 3.97 -20.73 5.61
N GLN A 236 4.46 -19.67 6.27
CA GLN A 236 3.90 -19.12 7.51
C GLN A 236 2.83 -18.03 7.27
N SER A 237 2.31 -17.93 6.05
CA SER A 237 1.26 -16.95 5.73
C SER A 237 -0.14 -17.52 5.94
N ASN A 238 -1.07 -16.61 6.23
CA ASN A 238 -2.52 -16.86 6.17
C ASN A 238 -3.10 -16.01 5.03
N LEU A 239 -4.05 -16.55 4.28
CA LEU A 239 -4.72 -15.87 3.17
C LEU A 239 -6.19 -15.63 3.47
N ILE A 240 -6.61 -14.37 3.41
CA ILE A 240 -7.99 -13.93 3.55
C ILE A 240 -8.46 -13.29 2.25
N ARG A 241 -9.68 -13.60 1.85
CA ARG A 241 -10.33 -13.12 0.63
C ARG A 241 -11.60 -12.37 0.98
N LEU A 242 -11.63 -11.09 0.65
CA LEU A 242 -12.80 -10.24 0.85
C LEU A 242 -13.59 -10.07 -0.45
N SER A 243 -14.87 -9.75 -0.35
CA SER A 243 -15.73 -9.53 -1.52
C SER A 243 -15.63 -8.07 -1.99
N THR A 244 -14.40 -7.63 -2.30
CA THR A 244 -14.03 -6.27 -2.71
C THR A 244 -13.26 -6.27 -4.02
N GLY A 245 -13.10 -5.09 -4.62
CA GLY A 245 -12.13 -4.83 -5.67
C GLY A 245 -10.71 -4.71 -5.11
N HIS A 246 -9.82 -4.03 -5.86
CA HIS A 246 -8.45 -3.79 -5.43
C HIS A 246 -8.37 -2.89 -4.20
N TYR A 247 -9.21 -1.85 -4.13
CA TYR A 247 -9.16 -0.85 -3.05
C TYR A 247 -9.87 -1.35 -1.77
N THR A 248 -9.54 -2.57 -1.37
CA THR A 248 -10.09 -3.28 -0.20
C THR A 248 -10.12 -2.42 1.06
N ILE A 249 -9.06 -1.61 1.29
CA ILE A 249 -8.94 -0.72 2.45
C ILE A 249 -9.98 0.43 2.47
N ALA A 250 -10.59 0.73 1.33
CA ALA A 250 -11.65 1.73 1.22
C ALA A 250 -13.05 1.11 1.16
N GLU A 251 -13.18 -0.10 0.62
CA GLU A 251 -14.47 -0.80 0.54
C GLU A 251 -14.88 -1.41 1.88
N GLU A 252 -13.93 -2.01 2.62
CA GLU A 252 -14.18 -2.71 3.89
C GLU A 252 -13.20 -2.25 4.99
N PRO A 253 -13.18 -0.94 5.34
CA PRO A 253 -12.20 -0.40 6.28
C PRO A 253 -12.36 -0.94 7.70
N GLU A 254 -13.57 -1.31 8.14
CA GLU A 254 -13.83 -1.88 9.46
C GLU A 254 -13.26 -3.31 9.53
N GLU A 255 -13.59 -4.16 8.55
CA GLU A 255 -13.11 -5.53 8.44
C GLU A 255 -11.58 -5.55 8.40
N ILE A 256 -10.95 -4.70 7.57
CA ILE A 256 -9.50 -4.57 7.52
C ILE A 256 -8.93 -4.19 8.89
N SER A 257 -9.54 -3.23 9.58
CA SER A 257 -9.08 -2.79 10.90
C SER A 257 -9.16 -3.93 11.93
N ASP A 258 -10.23 -4.72 11.91
CA ASP A 258 -10.41 -5.87 12.80
C ASP A 258 -9.41 -6.99 12.52
N LEU A 259 -9.14 -7.28 11.24
CA LEU A 259 -8.11 -8.22 10.82
C LEU A 259 -6.71 -7.78 11.29
N LEU A 260 -6.38 -6.49 11.15
CA LEU A 260 -5.11 -5.94 11.64
C LEU A 260 -4.98 -6.10 13.16
N VAL A 261 -6.02 -5.74 13.91
CA VAL A 261 -6.04 -5.86 15.38
C VAL A 261 -5.88 -7.31 15.80
N SER A 262 -6.66 -8.21 15.22
CA SER A 262 -6.60 -9.65 15.53
C SER A 262 -5.23 -10.25 15.23
N PHE A 263 -4.65 -9.90 14.09
CA PHE A 263 -3.37 -10.44 13.66
C PHE A 263 -2.19 -9.89 14.46
N ILE A 264 -2.13 -8.57 14.68
CA ILE A 264 -0.98 -7.91 15.31
C ILE A 264 -0.97 -8.08 16.83
N LYS A 265 -2.13 -8.00 17.53
CA LYS A 265 -2.20 -8.15 18.99
C LYS A 265 -1.67 -9.51 19.50
N ASN A 266 -1.67 -10.50 18.67
CA ASN A 266 -1.25 -11.86 19.02
C ASN A 266 0.22 -12.15 18.65
N ARG A 267 1.06 -11.12 18.41
CA ARG A 267 2.44 -11.26 17.88
C ARG A 267 3.49 -10.42 18.68
#